data_af6c06793bb937e19c2626740be9a526
#
_entry.id   af6c06793bb937e19c2626740be9a526
#
_cell.length_a   1.000
_cell.length_b   1.000
_cell.length_c   1.000
_cell.angle_alpha   90.00
_cell.angle_beta   90.00
_cell.angle_gamma   90.00
#
_symmetry.space_group_name_H-M   'P 1'
#
loop_
_entity.id
_entity.type
_entity.pdbx_description
1 polymer ?
#
loop_
_entity_poly.entity_id
_entity_poly.type
_entity_poly.pdbx_seq_one_letter_code
_entity_poly.pdbx_strand_id
1 'polypeptide(L)'
;GGAYLPIMSDESIIVDKTASIFLAGSYLVKAAIGESIDNETLGGATTHCEISGVTDYKATDDKDALEKIKSIVDKIGDFEKAGFNKVKSQAPKENEEDIFGILPKERNAQYDMLEIIKRLVDKSEFDQYKQGYGQTILTGYARIDGWAVGIVANQRKLVKTKKGEMQFGGVIYNDSADKATRFIANCNQKK
;
A
#
# COMPACT_ATOMS: atom_id res chain seq x y z
N GLY A 1 -25.88 1.35 -0.70
CA GLY A 1 -25.37 0.90 -2.00
C GLY A 1 -23.97 1.41 -2.31
N GLY A 2 -23.73 2.74 -2.24
CA GLY A 2 -22.47 3.34 -2.71
C GLY A 2 -21.18 2.86 -2.02
N ALA A 3 -21.24 2.47 -0.76
CA ALA A 3 -20.07 1.95 -0.04
C ALA A 3 -19.62 0.56 -0.56
N TYR A 4 -20.49 -0.20 -1.19
CA TYR A 4 -20.13 -1.52 -1.72
C TYR A 4 -19.25 -1.45 -2.98
N LEU A 5 -19.39 -0.42 -3.81
CA LEU A 5 -18.62 -0.31 -5.05
C LEU A 5 -17.10 -0.34 -4.82
N PRO A 6 -16.52 0.53 -3.98
CA PRO A 6 -15.08 0.49 -3.73
C PRO A 6 -14.64 -0.76 -2.96
N ILE A 7 -15.48 -1.28 -2.05
CA ILE A 7 -15.12 -2.44 -1.22
C ILE A 7 -15.14 -3.76 -2.01
N MET A 8 -16.00 -3.86 -3.02
CA MET A 8 -16.09 -5.05 -3.89
C MET A 8 -15.11 -5.00 -5.07
N SER A 9 -14.37 -3.90 -5.24
CA SER A 9 -13.31 -3.79 -6.24
C SER A 9 -12.05 -4.54 -5.81
N ASP A 10 -11.22 -4.93 -6.76
CA ASP A 10 -9.93 -5.57 -6.48
C ASP A 10 -8.99 -4.63 -5.71
N GLU A 11 -8.98 -3.36 -6.10
CA GLU A 11 -8.22 -2.30 -5.44
C GLU A 11 -9.02 -1.00 -5.42
N SER A 12 -8.82 -0.19 -4.38
CA SER A 12 -9.51 1.07 -4.16
C SER A 12 -8.56 2.19 -3.75
N ILE A 13 -8.83 3.40 -4.26
CA ILE A 13 -8.08 4.61 -3.93
C ILE A 13 -9.04 5.60 -3.27
N ILE A 14 -8.64 6.18 -2.16
CA ILE A 14 -9.42 7.20 -1.44
C ILE A 14 -8.63 8.50 -1.37
N VAL A 15 -9.27 9.63 -1.72
CA VAL A 15 -8.64 10.96 -1.67
C VAL A 15 -8.78 11.55 -0.28
N ASP A 16 -7.66 12.00 0.29
CA ASP A 16 -7.61 12.55 1.64
C ASP A 16 -8.51 13.77 1.80
N LYS A 17 -9.21 13.88 2.92
CA LYS A 17 -10.08 15.01 3.33
C LYS A 17 -11.30 15.28 2.44
N THR A 18 -11.38 14.75 1.23
CA THR A 18 -12.50 14.98 0.31
C THR A 18 -13.38 13.78 0.11
N ALA A 19 -12.85 12.57 0.27
CA ALA A 19 -13.60 11.33 0.11
C ALA A 19 -13.81 10.62 1.45
N SER A 20 -14.96 9.96 1.58
CA SER A 20 -15.29 9.14 2.74
C SER A 20 -16.19 7.98 2.34
N ILE A 21 -16.06 6.87 3.07
CA ILE A 21 -16.86 5.65 2.87
C ILE A 21 -17.46 5.24 4.21
N PHE A 22 -18.78 5.13 4.28
CA PHE A 22 -19.47 4.63 5.46
C PHE A 22 -20.85 4.05 5.08
N LEU A 23 -21.38 3.17 5.88
CA LEU A 23 -22.73 2.63 5.71
C LEU A 23 -23.79 3.59 6.24
N ALA A 24 -23.49 4.24 7.36
CA ALA A 24 -24.31 5.29 7.98
C ALA A 24 -23.44 6.54 8.19
N GLY A 25 -23.82 7.67 7.61
CA GLY A 25 -23.12 8.94 7.78
C GLY A 25 -23.29 9.52 9.18
N SER A 26 -22.49 10.53 9.52
CA SER A 26 -22.44 11.15 10.84
C SER A 26 -23.81 11.62 11.37
N TYR A 27 -24.70 12.10 10.50
CA TYR A 27 -26.06 12.50 10.87
C TYR A 27 -26.91 11.31 11.33
N LEU A 28 -26.79 10.15 10.66
CA LEU A 28 -27.52 8.94 11.04
C LEU A 28 -26.95 8.34 12.34
N VAL A 29 -25.65 8.37 12.53
CA VAL A 29 -25.00 7.94 13.78
C VAL A 29 -25.54 8.78 14.95
N LYS A 30 -25.57 10.12 14.79
CA LYS A 30 -26.10 11.03 15.81
C LYS A 30 -27.59 10.76 16.09
N ALA A 31 -28.39 10.53 15.05
CA ALA A 31 -29.82 10.25 15.23
C ALA A 31 -30.10 8.90 15.88
N ALA A 32 -29.29 7.87 15.59
CA ALA A 32 -29.51 6.52 16.06
C ALA A 32 -29.00 6.27 17.50
N ILE A 33 -27.84 6.80 17.83
CA ILE A 33 -27.14 6.52 19.11
C ILE A 33 -26.73 7.78 19.89
N GLY A 34 -27.03 8.99 19.36
CA GLY A 34 -26.73 10.27 20.02
C GLY A 34 -25.27 10.68 19.94
N GLU A 35 -24.39 9.90 19.32
CA GLU A 35 -22.97 10.17 19.23
C GLU A 35 -22.68 11.19 18.13
N SER A 36 -21.84 12.19 18.41
CA SER A 36 -21.40 13.19 17.44
C SER A 36 -19.99 12.84 16.97
N ILE A 37 -19.88 12.45 15.71
CA ILE A 37 -18.62 12.11 15.03
C ILE A 37 -18.56 12.83 13.70
N ASP A 38 -17.38 13.32 13.29
CA ASP A 38 -17.19 13.90 11.97
C ASP A 38 -16.98 12.81 10.90
N ASN A 39 -17.21 13.18 9.64
CA ASN A 39 -17.13 12.23 8.53
C ASN A 39 -15.71 11.69 8.28
N GLU A 40 -14.67 12.50 8.54
CA GLU A 40 -13.29 12.07 8.36
C GLU A 40 -12.90 11.01 9.39
N THR A 41 -13.24 11.21 10.64
CA THR A 41 -13.03 10.22 11.72
C THR A 41 -13.87 8.96 11.51
N LEU A 42 -15.11 9.11 11.04
CA LEU A 42 -16.02 7.99 10.82
C LEU A 42 -15.58 7.09 9.66
N GLY A 43 -15.18 7.67 8.54
CA GLY A 43 -14.89 6.90 7.32
C GLY A 43 -14.03 7.62 6.29
N GLY A 44 -13.15 8.52 6.73
CA GLY A 44 -12.20 9.21 5.85
C GLY A 44 -10.99 8.36 5.46
N ALA A 45 -10.12 8.95 4.68
CA ALA A 45 -8.97 8.27 4.10
C ALA A 45 -8.02 7.68 5.16
N THR A 46 -7.73 8.41 6.22
CA THR A 46 -6.88 7.93 7.32
C THR A 46 -7.51 6.74 8.03
N THR A 47 -8.82 6.79 8.31
CA THR A 47 -9.55 5.70 8.94
C THR A 47 -9.48 4.42 8.12
N HIS A 48 -9.70 4.51 6.81
CA HIS A 48 -9.77 3.33 5.95
C HIS A 48 -8.41 2.84 5.44
N CYS A 49 -7.44 3.71 5.22
CA CYS A 49 -6.11 3.28 4.77
C CYS A 49 -5.16 2.87 5.90
N GLU A 50 -5.36 3.38 7.12
CA GLU A 50 -4.34 3.26 8.17
C GLU A 50 -4.85 2.56 9.44
N ILE A 51 -6.17 2.53 9.67
CA ILE A 51 -6.79 1.93 10.86
C ILE A 51 -7.53 0.65 10.53
N SER A 52 -8.46 0.68 9.57
CA SER A 52 -9.28 -0.48 9.20
C SER A 52 -8.67 -1.32 8.08
N GLY A 53 -7.83 -0.74 7.24
CA GLY A 53 -7.26 -1.42 6.07
C GLY A 53 -8.25 -1.73 4.96
N VAL A 54 -9.43 -1.11 4.97
CA VAL A 54 -10.50 -1.36 4.00
C VAL A 54 -10.14 -0.84 2.62
N THR A 55 -9.54 0.36 2.51
CA THR A 55 -9.05 0.91 1.26
C THR A 55 -7.55 0.69 1.10
N ASP A 56 -7.07 0.66 -0.15
CA ASP A 56 -5.74 0.20 -0.48
C ASP A 56 -4.73 1.34 -0.62
N TYR A 57 -5.16 2.46 -1.20
CA TYR A 57 -4.29 3.61 -1.46
C TYR A 57 -4.91 4.91 -0.98
N LYS A 58 -4.10 5.73 -0.36
CA LYS A 58 -4.43 7.10 0.02
C LYS A 58 -3.82 8.05 -1.01
N ALA A 59 -4.64 8.92 -1.60
CA ALA A 59 -4.20 9.99 -2.50
C ALA A 59 -4.34 11.35 -1.82
N THR A 60 -3.44 12.28 -2.14
CA THR A 60 -3.47 13.63 -1.59
C THR A 60 -4.52 14.51 -2.24
N ASP A 61 -4.78 14.29 -3.54
CA ASP A 61 -5.76 14.97 -4.36
C ASP A 61 -6.18 14.11 -5.56
N ASP A 62 -7.12 14.60 -6.38
CA ASP A 62 -7.62 13.88 -7.54
C ASP A 62 -6.52 13.62 -8.59
N LYS A 63 -5.57 14.53 -8.74
CA LYS A 63 -4.47 14.37 -9.68
C LYS A 63 -3.54 13.24 -9.26
N ASP A 64 -3.16 13.20 -7.98
CA ASP A 64 -2.37 12.11 -7.40
C ASP A 64 -3.11 10.77 -7.51
N ALA A 65 -4.43 10.75 -7.29
CA ALA A 65 -5.25 9.56 -7.50
C ALA A 65 -5.17 9.03 -8.94
N LEU A 66 -5.31 9.92 -9.94
CA LEU A 66 -5.21 9.56 -11.35
C LEU A 66 -3.80 9.07 -11.74
N GLU A 67 -2.76 9.68 -11.20
CA GLU A 67 -1.38 9.23 -11.42
C GLU A 67 -1.14 7.83 -10.83
N LYS A 68 -1.64 7.57 -9.62
CA LYS A 68 -1.59 6.24 -9.00
C LYS A 68 -2.34 5.19 -9.83
N ILE A 69 -3.55 5.50 -10.32
CA ILE A 69 -4.30 4.60 -11.20
C ILE A 69 -3.48 4.25 -12.45
N LYS A 70 -2.92 5.25 -13.13
CA LYS A 70 -2.10 5.02 -14.33
C LYS A 70 -0.89 4.13 -14.03
N SER A 71 -0.20 4.39 -12.92
CA SER A 71 0.96 3.63 -12.51
C SER A 71 0.63 2.16 -12.19
N ILE A 72 -0.50 1.93 -11.51
CA ILE A 72 -0.98 0.58 -11.18
C ILE A 72 -1.38 -0.16 -12.46
N VAL A 73 -2.19 0.47 -13.32
CA VAL A 73 -2.66 -0.14 -14.58
C VAL A 73 -1.49 -0.48 -15.48
N ASP A 74 -0.45 0.36 -15.56
CA ASP A 74 0.78 0.07 -16.34
C ASP A 74 1.47 -1.23 -15.87
N LYS A 75 1.31 -1.60 -14.61
CA LYS A 75 1.96 -2.77 -14.01
C LYS A 75 1.06 -4.03 -13.93
N ILE A 76 -0.24 -3.90 -14.17
CA ILE A 76 -1.15 -5.05 -14.19
C ILE A 76 -0.95 -5.90 -15.46
N GLY A 77 -0.63 -5.26 -16.59
CA GLY A 77 -0.40 -5.95 -17.85
C GLY A 77 -1.67 -6.26 -18.65
N ASP A 78 -1.50 -6.96 -19.76
CA ASP A 78 -2.56 -7.29 -20.70
C ASP A 78 -3.03 -8.73 -20.48
N PHE A 79 -4.29 -8.95 -20.20
CA PHE A 79 -4.88 -10.27 -19.91
C PHE A 79 -4.86 -11.23 -21.11
N GLU A 80 -4.88 -10.72 -22.35
CA GLU A 80 -4.95 -11.55 -23.54
C GLU A 80 -3.62 -12.20 -23.91
N LYS A 81 -2.54 -11.69 -23.37
CA LYS A 81 -1.21 -12.26 -23.56
C LYS A 81 -0.79 -12.93 -22.25
N ALA A 82 -1.08 -14.22 -22.10
CA ALA A 82 -0.48 -15.05 -21.05
C ALA A 82 1.06 -14.95 -21.17
N GLY A 83 1.61 -13.83 -20.79
CA GLY A 83 2.99 -13.45 -20.95
C GLY A 83 3.34 -12.36 -19.95
N PHE A 84 4.60 -12.32 -19.66
CA PHE A 84 5.18 -11.39 -18.74
C PHE A 84 5.15 -9.97 -19.33
N ASN A 85 4.58 -9.03 -18.61
CA ASN A 85 4.63 -7.61 -18.96
C ASN A 85 6.08 -7.11 -18.84
N LYS A 86 6.77 -6.97 -19.96
CA LYS A 86 8.14 -6.46 -20.02
C LYS A 86 8.23 -5.21 -20.89
N VAL A 87 8.83 -4.16 -20.36
CA VAL A 87 9.20 -2.93 -21.06
C VAL A 87 10.71 -2.79 -21.13
N LYS A 88 11.21 -1.73 -21.76
CA LYS A 88 12.65 -1.44 -21.74
C LYS A 88 13.13 -1.17 -20.30
N SER A 89 14.14 -1.91 -19.86
CA SER A 89 14.79 -1.75 -18.56
C SER A 89 15.30 -0.32 -18.34
N GLN A 90 15.17 0.16 -17.13
CA GLN A 90 15.69 1.45 -16.70
C GLN A 90 16.40 1.30 -15.36
N ALA A 91 17.60 1.87 -15.27
CA ALA A 91 18.36 1.80 -14.03
C ALA A 91 17.62 2.46 -12.85
N PRO A 92 17.83 1.98 -11.62
CA PRO A 92 17.42 2.71 -10.43
C PRO A 92 17.97 4.13 -10.42
N LYS A 93 17.25 5.07 -9.81
CA LYS A 93 17.74 6.44 -9.56
C LYS A 93 18.70 6.47 -8.37
N GLU A 94 18.46 5.59 -7.40
CA GLU A 94 19.31 5.41 -6.23
C GLU A 94 20.49 4.51 -6.58
N ASN A 95 21.68 4.81 -6.04
CA ASN A 95 22.89 4.02 -6.32
C ASN A 95 22.79 2.63 -5.67
N GLU A 96 22.88 1.58 -6.46
CA GLU A 96 22.80 0.18 -6.02
C GLU A 96 23.95 -0.22 -5.09
N GLU A 97 25.14 0.38 -5.23
CA GLU A 97 26.29 0.09 -4.36
C GLU A 97 26.06 0.54 -2.91
N ASP A 98 25.17 1.51 -2.67
CA ASP A 98 24.82 1.98 -1.33
C ASP A 98 24.08 0.92 -0.49
N ILE A 99 23.60 -0.18 -1.07
CA ILE A 99 22.96 -1.28 -0.35
C ILE A 99 23.88 -1.80 0.77
N PHE A 100 25.16 -1.89 0.51
CA PHE A 100 26.15 -2.34 1.53
C PHE A 100 26.26 -1.38 2.71
N GLY A 101 25.97 -0.08 2.50
CA GLY A 101 25.93 0.93 3.57
C GLY A 101 24.63 0.93 4.37
N ILE A 102 23.53 0.44 3.79
CA ILE A 102 22.20 0.35 4.45
C ILE A 102 22.14 -0.86 5.36
N LEU A 103 22.73 -1.98 4.94
CA LEU A 103 22.72 -3.20 5.73
C LEU A 103 23.64 -3.07 6.95
N PRO A 104 23.09 -3.18 8.17
CA PRO A 104 23.92 -3.05 9.37
C PRO A 104 24.84 -4.26 9.54
N LYS A 105 26.01 -4.05 10.14
CA LYS A 105 26.93 -5.13 10.50
C LYS A 105 26.34 -6.05 11.58
N GLU A 106 25.57 -5.46 12.47
CA GLU A 106 24.91 -6.21 13.57
C GLU A 106 23.61 -6.82 13.09
N ARG A 107 23.46 -8.13 13.28
CA ARG A 107 22.31 -8.93 12.82
C ARG A 107 20.96 -8.43 13.32
N ASN A 108 20.92 -7.82 14.51
CA ASN A 108 19.69 -7.34 15.15
C ASN A 108 19.43 -5.84 14.94
N ALA A 109 20.33 -5.12 14.26
CA ALA A 109 20.15 -3.71 14.01
C ALA A 109 19.02 -3.47 12.98
N GLN A 110 18.34 -2.36 13.16
CA GLN A 110 17.21 -1.97 12.32
C GLN A 110 17.70 -1.28 11.04
N TYR A 111 16.99 -1.53 9.94
CA TYR A 111 17.16 -0.81 8.69
C TYR A 111 15.83 -0.68 7.95
N ASP A 112 15.74 0.27 7.03
CA ASP A 112 14.55 0.44 6.20
C ASP A 112 14.65 -0.42 4.94
N MET A 113 13.82 -1.45 4.84
CA MET A 113 13.77 -2.32 3.67
C MET A 113 13.34 -1.55 2.40
N LEU A 114 12.58 -0.45 2.54
CA LEU A 114 12.18 0.37 1.41
C LEU A 114 13.40 0.96 0.67
N GLU A 115 14.45 1.33 1.41
CA GLU A 115 15.68 1.86 0.83
C GLU A 115 16.44 0.81 0.00
N ILE A 116 16.33 -0.48 0.38
CA ILE A 116 16.87 -1.58 -0.43
C ILE A 116 16.04 -1.77 -1.68
N ILE A 117 14.70 -1.82 -1.55
CA ILE A 117 13.79 -1.97 -2.69
C ILE A 117 14.03 -0.90 -3.74
N LYS A 118 14.15 0.38 -3.34
CA LYS A 118 14.41 1.50 -4.27
C LYS A 118 15.69 1.34 -5.09
N ARG A 119 16.70 0.63 -4.57
CA ARG A 119 17.96 0.38 -5.27
C ARG A 119 17.95 -0.85 -6.17
N LEU A 120 16.90 -1.64 -6.10
CA LEU A 120 16.72 -2.85 -6.91
C LEU A 120 15.72 -2.66 -8.06
N VAL A 121 14.78 -1.72 -7.92
CA VAL A 121 13.69 -1.54 -8.87
C VAL A 121 13.98 -0.43 -9.88
N ASP A 122 13.48 -0.59 -11.08
CA ASP A 122 13.61 0.37 -12.17
C ASP A 122 13.13 1.76 -11.71
N LYS A 123 13.89 2.81 -12.04
CA LYS A 123 13.63 4.22 -11.67
C LYS A 123 13.48 4.47 -10.16
N SER A 124 13.75 3.50 -9.30
CA SER A 124 13.45 3.53 -7.87
C SER A 124 11.96 3.74 -7.56
N GLU A 125 11.08 3.33 -8.49
CA GLU A 125 9.63 3.48 -8.38
C GLU A 125 8.98 2.23 -7.79
N PHE A 126 8.32 2.41 -6.65
CA PHE A 126 7.62 1.35 -5.94
C PHE A 126 6.22 1.84 -5.51
N ASP A 127 5.18 1.28 -6.12
CA ASP A 127 3.79 1.58 -5.80
C ASP A 127 3.36 0.77 -4.58
N GLN A 128 3.50 1.35 -3.40
CA GLN A 128 3.19 0.66 -2.15
C GLN A 128 1.69 0.42 -1.99
N TYR A 129 1.31 -0.85 -1.93
CA TYR A 129 -0.04 -1.29 -1.59
C TYR A 129 -0.26 -1.20 -0.08
N LYS A 130 -1.35 -0.56 0.37
CA LYS A 130 -1.70 -0.35 1.80
C LYS A 130 -0.52 0.20 2.62
N GLN A 131 0.10 1.28 2.17
CA GLN A 131 1.30 1.85 2.77
C GLN A 131 1.15 2.14 4.27
N GLY A 132 0.00 2.65 4.70
CA GLY A 132 -0.27 3.04 6.09
C GLY A 132 -0.77 1.91 7.00
N TYR A 133 -1.10 0.73 6.44
CA TYR A 133 -1.63 -0.42 7.15
C TYR A 133 -0.64 -1.59 7.14
N GLY A 134 -0.53 -2.35 8.23
CA GLY A 134 0.35 -3.52 8.30
C GLY A 134 1.80 -3.19 7.94
N GLN A 135 2.36 -2.15 8.51
CA GLN A 135 3.63 -1.54 8.10
C GLN A 135 4.86 -2.42 8.35
N THR A 136 4.74 -3.54 9.08
CA THR A 136 5.84 -4.49 9.28
C THR A 136 6.10 -5.37 8.05
N ILE A 137 5.21 -5.33 7.05
CA ILE A 137 5.42 -5.91 5.72
C ILE A 137 5.21 -4.82 4.67
N LEU A 138 6.15 -4.71 3.74
CA LEU A 138 6.05 -3.89 2.54
C LEU A 138 5.48 -4.73 1.40
N THR A 139 4.46 -4.22 0.74
CA THR A 139 3.86 -4.82 -0.44
C THR A 139 3.67 -3.76 -1.51
N GLY A 140 3.84 -4.10 -2.77
CA GLY A 140 3.63 -3.14 -3.85
C GLY A 140 4.07 -3.65 -5.21
N TYR A 141 3.73 -2.89 -6.23
CA TYR A 141 4.11 -3.16 -7.62
C TYR A 141 5.35 -2.36 -8.00
N ALA A 142 6.20 -2.96 -8.81
CA ALA A 142 7.41 -2.35 -9.33
C ALA A 142 7.81 -2.96 -10.68
N ARG A 143 8.92 -2.49 -11.24
CA ARG A 143 9.61 -3.16 -12.34
C ARG A 143 11.03 -3.50 -11.93
N ILE A 144 11.51 -4.66 -12.35
CA ILE A 144 12.90 -5.08 -12.21
C ILE A 144 13.37 -5.54 -13.60
N ASP A 145 14.35 -4.87 -14.15
CA ASP A 145 14.85 -5.10 -15.53
C ASP A 145 13.71 -5.04 -16.56
N GLY A 146 12.78 -4.10 -16.37
CA GLY A 146 11.60 -3.92 -17.21
C GLY A 146 10.44 -4.89 -16.93
N TRP A 147 10.63 -5.95 -16.15
CA TRP A 147 9.59 -6.91 -15.79
C TRP A 147 8.66 -6.36 -14.70
N ALA A 148 7.37 -6.41 -14.92
CA ALA A 148 6.40 -6.08 -13.88
C ALA A 148 6.41 -7.16 -12.80
N VAL A 149 6.56 -6.73 -11.54
CA VAL A 149 6.68 -7.63 -10.38
C VAL A 149 5.84 -7.14 -9.21
N GLY A 150 5.30 -8.08 -8.44
CA GLY A 150 4.78 -7.81 -7.10
C GLY A 150 5.85 -8.12 -6.06
N ILE A 151 6.13 -7.18 -5.18
CA ILE A 151 7.14 -7.33 -4.13
C ILE A 151 6.43 -7.48 -2.78
N VAL A 152 6.84 -8.49 -2.01
CA VAL A 152 6.47 -8.69 -0.61
C VAL A 152 7.77 -8.80 0.19
N ALA A 153 7.99 -7.90 1.12
CA ALA A 153 9.23 -7.85 1.90
C ALA A 153 8.98 -7.50 3.37
N ASN A 154 9.73 -8.10 4.28
CA ASN A 154 9.70 -7.75 5.68
C ASN A 154 10.35 -6.38 5.91
N GLN A 155 9.63 -5.48 6.59
CA GLN A 155 10.24 -4.27 7.15
C GLN A 155 11.12 -4.63 8.36
N ARG A 156 12.26 -3.97 8.51
CA ARG A 156 13.21 -4.24 9.61
C ARG A 156 13.31 -3.11 10.62
N LYS A 157 12.61 -2.00 10.43
CA LYS A 157 12.52 -0.91 11.41
C LYS A 157 11.30 -1.05 12.31
N LEU A 158 11.38 -0.46 13.49
CA LEU A 158 10.25 -0.29 14.39
C LEU A 158 9.22 0.65 13.74
N VAL A 159 7.95 0.28 13.78
CA VAL A 159 6.86 1.10 13.26
C VAL A 159 5.83 1.37 14.34
N LYS A 160 5.14 2.51 14.24
CA LYS A 160 4.04 2.88 15.14
C LYS A 160 2.75 2.93 14.33
N THR A 161 1.77 2.14 14.73
CA THR A 161 0.45 2.14 14.08
C THR A 161 -0.31 3.44 14.40
N LYS A 162 -1.31 3.76 13.60
CA LYS A 162 -2.20 4.91 13.90
C LYS A 162 -3.02 4.72 15.19
N LYS A 163 -3.19 3.49 15.64
CA LYS A 163 -3.78 3.19 16.97
C LYS A 163 -2.80 3.42 18.12
N GLY A 164 -1.55 3.77 17.84
CA GLY A 164 -0.52 4.03 18.84
C GLY A 164 0.29 2.81 19.27
N GLU A 165 0.03 1.64 18.72
CA GLU A 165 0.75 0.41 19.04
C GLU A 165 2.14 0.41 18.38
N MET A 166 3.15 -0.07 19.12
CA MET A 166 4.50 -0.26 18.60
C MET A 166 4.65 -1.69 18.06
N GLN A 167 5.08 -1.80 16.81
CA GLN A 167 5.31 -3.09 16.15
C GLN A 167 6.77 -3.23 15.73
N PHE A 168 7.36 -4.36 16.06
CA PHE A 168 8.77 -4.65 15.76
C PHE A 168 8.94 -5.11 14.31
N GLY A 169 9.98 -4.59 13.67
CA GLY A 169 10.38 -5.04 12.34
C GLY A 169 10.79 -6.51 12.32
N GLY A 170 10.43 -7.21 11.26
CA GLY A 170 10.68 -8.64 11.10
C GLY A 170 9.65 -9.56 11.78
N VAL A 171 8.65 -8.99 12.44
CA VAL A 171 7.52 -9.73 13.03
C VAL A 171 6.28 -9.53 12.17
N ILE A 172 5.55 -10.60 11.92
CA ILE A 172 4.27 -10.59 11.21
C ILE A 172 3.16 -10.44 12.24
N TYR A 173 2.39 -9.36 12.12
CA TYR A 173 1.19 -9.08 12.92
C TYR A 173 -0.06 -9.38 12.11
N ASN A 174 -1.23 -9.39 12.73
CA ASN A 174 -2.50 -9.69 12.05
C ASN A 174 -2.74 -8.76 10.85
N ASP A 175 -2.55 -7.46 11.03
CA ASP A 175 -2.71 -6.44 9.99
C ASP A 175 -1.73 -6.63 8.81
N SER A 176 -0.48 -6.97 9.10
CA SER A 176 0.53 -7.23 8.07
C SER A 176 0.31 -8.57 7.35
N ALA A 177 -0.21 -9.59 8.06
CA ALA A 177 -0.60 -10.86 7.46
C ALA A 177 -1.77 -10.68 6.48
N ASP A 178 -2.82 -9.97 6.89
CA ASP A 178 -3.98 -9.67 6.03
C ASP A 178 -3.57 -8.90 4.78
N LYS A 179 -2.74 -7.86 4.94
CA LYS A 179 -2.19 -7.08 3.83
C LYS A 179 -1.43 -7.95 2.83
N ALA A 180 -0.51 -8.77 3.33
CA ALA A 180 0.31 -9.64 2.47
C ALA A 180 -0.54 -10.67 1.74
N THR A 181 -1.48 -11.32 2.44
CA THR A 181 -2.38 -12.32 1.87
C THR A 181 -3.21 -11.73 0.74
N ARG A 182 -3.84 -10.57 0.98
CA ARG A 182 -4.66 -9.91 -0.07
C ARG A 182 -3.81 -9.49 -1.26
N PHE A 183 -2.63 -8.93 -1.04
CA PHE A 183 -1.73 -8.52 -2.12
C PHE A 183 -1.27 -9.71 -2.97
N ILE A 184 -0.87 -10.83 -2.34
CA ILE A 184 -0.48 -12.06 -3.04
C ILE A 184 -1.65 -12.61 -3.86
N ALA A 185 -2.86 -12.62 -3.29
CA ALA A 185 -4.07 -13.05 -4.00
C ALA A 185 -4.33 -12.18 -5.24
N ASN A 186 -4.22 -10.84 -5.10
CA ASN A 186 -4.38 -9.92 -6.23
C ASN A 186 -3.34 -10.17 -7.32
N CYS A 187 -2.06 -10.33 -6.96
CA CYS A 187 -1.01 -10.66 -7.93
C CYS A 187 -1.30 -11.99 -8.65
N ASN A 188 -1.82 -12.98 -7.93
CA ASN A 188 -2.12 -14.30 -8.49
C ASN A 188 -3.32 -14.28 -9.47
N GLN A 189 -4.28 -13.36 -9.28
CA GLN A 189 -5.40 -13.17 -10.19
C GLN A 189 -5.01 -12.40 -11.46
N LYS A 190 -3.96 -11.58 -11.40
CA LYS A 190 -3.49 -10.69 -12.48
C LYS A 190 -2.40 -11.33 -13.37
N LYS A 191 -2.27 -12.64 -13.37
CA LYS A 191 -1.27 -13.39 -14.16
C LYS A 191 -1.50 -13.26 -15.66
#